data_bd407ce491e710e362d9d48ba98ccdde
#
_entry.id   bd407ce491e710e362d9d48ba98ccdde
#
_cell.length_a   1.000
_cell.length_b   1.000
_cell.length_c   1.000
_cell.angle_alpha   90.00
_cell.angle_beta   90.00
_cell.angle_gamma   90.00
#
_symmetry.space_group_name_H-M   'P 1'
#
loop_
_entity.id
_entity.type
_entity.pdbx_description
1 polymer ?
#
loop_
_entity_poly.entity_id
_entity_poly.type
_entity_poly.pdbx_seq_one_letter_code
_entity_poly.pdbx_strand_id
1 'polypeptide(L)'
;MPLKLTTYYHGKDIPELPGKNTFHSKELFLIYEATPGYTPLLIVATEDGRPVARLLAAIRKAKKWLPSSLVKHCVVYSEGEFLDESLSTNKEKAEEVFGDMLEHLTQEASRSCVLIEFRNLNNSMFGYRVFRTNDYFPVNWLRVRNSLHSMEKTEDRFSPSRMRQIKKGLKNGAKVEEAHTVEE
;
A
#
# COMPACT_ATOMS: atom_id res chain seq x y z
N MET A 1 -0.77 20.91 18.78
CA MET A 1 0.45 20.26 19.34
C MET A 1 1.23 19.63 18.21
N PRO A 2 2.55 19.41 18.34
CA PRO A 2 3.32 18.85 17.25
C PRO A 2 2.92 17.39 16.97
N LEU A 3 2.82 17.05 15.70
CA LEU A 3 2.64 15.69 15.23
C LEU A 3 3.88 14.86 15.63
N LYS A 4 3.66 13.69 16.23
CA LYS A 4 4.74 12.76 16.58
C LYS A 4 4.70 11.58 15.61
N LEU A 5 5.81 11.30 14.95
CA LEU A 5 5.99 10.14 14.09
C LEU A 5 6.77 9.04 14.82
N THR A 6 6.29 7.82 14.74
CA THR A 6 6.94 6.64 15.32
C THR A 6 7.04 5.57 14.25
N THR A 7 8.25 5.03 14.06
CA THR A 7 8.48 3.93 13.11
C THR A 7 8.60 2.60 13.86
N TYR A 8 7.85 1.61 13.43
CA TYR A 8 7.92 0.23 13.91
C TYR A 8 8.59 -0.65 12.87
N TYR A 9 9.57 -1.43 13.32
CA TYR A 9 10.33 -2.37 12.49
C TYR A 9 10.02 -3.83 12.82
N HIS A 10 9.29 -4.09 13.92
CA HIS A 10 8.89 -5.43 14.36
C HIS A 10 7.41 -5.46 14.72
N GLY A 11 6.71 -6.48 14.23
CA GLY A 11 5.28 -6.63 14.43
C GLY A 11 4.85 -6.72 15.90
N LYS A 12 5.71 -7.27 16.76
CA LYS A 12 5.47 -7.36 18.21
C LYS A 12 5.39 -6.00 18.91
N ASP A 13 6.02 -4.96 18.33
CA ASP A 13 6.09 -3.62 18.92
C ASP A 13 4.93 -2.73 18.43
N ILE A 14 4.16 -3.18 17.41
CA ILE A 14 3.04 -2.43 16.86
C ILE A 14 1.85 -2.55 17.81
N PRO A 15 1.34 -1.41 18.33
CA PRO A 15 0.14 -1.41 19.17
C PRO A 15 -1.10 -1.81 18.36
N GLU A 16 -2.20 -2.10 19.04
CA GLU A 16 -3.50 -2.21 18.39
C GLU A 16 -3.92 -0.83 17.86
N LEU A 17 -4.17 -0.77 16.55
CA LEU A 17 -4.55 0.45 15.86
C LEU A 17 -5.93 0.27 15.23
N PRO A 18 -6.81 1.27 15.31
CA PRO A 18 -8.04 1.25 14.53
C PRO A 18 -7.71 1.30 13.03
N GLY A 19 -8.68 1.03 12.19
CA GLY A 19 -8.55 1.14 10.74
C GLY A 19 -8.93 -0.15 10.02
N LYS A 20 -9.24 -0.02 8.73
CA LYS A 20 -9.76 -1.11 7.89
C LYS A 20 -8.97 -1.30 6.59
N ASN A 21 -7.96 -0.46 6.36
CA ASN A 21 -7.17 -0.55 5.14
C ASN A 21 -6.15 -1.67 5.27
N THR A 22 -6.39 -2.79 4.59
CA THR A 22 -5.51 -3.95 4.56
C THR A 22 -4.09 -3.61 4.14
N PHE A 23 -3.89 -2.62 3.24
CA PHE A 23 -2.56 -2.23 2.78
C PHE A 23 -1.70 -1.57 3.86
N HIS A 24 -2.29 -1.14 4.96
CA HIS A 24 -1.59 -0.50 6.09
C HIS A 24 -1.85 -1.23 7.41
N SER A 25 -2.35 -2.46 7.35
CA SER A 25 -2.69 -3.26 8.52
C SER A 25 -1.47 -3.91 9.17
N LYS A 26 -1.61 -4.28 10.45
CA LYS A 26 -0.63 -5.06 11.19
C LYS A 26 -0.48 -6.47 10.62
N GLU A 27 -1.57 -7.06 10.12
CA GLU A 27 -1.58 -8.38 9.49
C GLU A 27 -0.68 -8.40 8.26
N LEU A 28 -0.81 -7.40 7.36
CA LEU A 28 0.06 -7.30 6.20
C LEU A 28 1.52 -7.04 6.59
N PHE A 29 1.75 -6.25 7.64
CA PHE A 29 3.10 -6.07 8.19
C PHE A 29 3.71 -7.41 8.59
N LEU A 30 2.99 -8.24 9.37
CA LEU A 30 3.45 -9.55 9.80
C LEU A 30 3.71 -10.51 8.63
N ILE A 31 2.89 -10.46 7.58
CA ILE A 31 3.12 -11.21 6.34
C ILE A 31 4.44 -10.78 5.69
N TYR A 32 4.70 -9.48 5.58
CA TYR A 32 5.98 -9.00 5.04
C TYR A 32 7.16 -9.40 5.94
N GLU A 33 7.02 -9.27 7.26
CA GLU A 33 8.08 -9.65 8.22
C GLU A 33 8.43 -11.14 8.12
N ALA A 34 7.43 -12.00 7.91
CA ALA A 34 7.61 -13.44 7.74
C ALA A 34 8.11 -13.82 6.32
N THR A 35 8.04 -12.90 5.34
CA THR A 35 8.37 -13.21 3.95
C THR A 35 9.87 -12.96 3.67
N PRO A 36 10.65 -13.98 3.26
CA PRO A 36 12.06 -13.81 2.97
C PRO A 36 12.33 -12.75 1.91
N GLY A 37 13.23 -11.81 2.22
CA GLY A 37 13.63 -10.73 1.31
C GLY A 37 12.76 -9.48 1.39
N TYR A 38 11.81 -9.45 2.29
CA TYR A 38 11.05 -8.25 2.66
C TYR A 38 11.50 -7.73 4.03
N THR A 39 11.49 -6.43 4.18
CA THR A 39 11.68 -5.73 5.45
C THR A 39 10.60 -4.66 5.54
N PRO A 40 9.53 -4.89 6.30
CA PRO A 40 8.48 -3.89 6.49
C PRO A 40 8.94 -2.78 7.43
N LEU A 41 8.30 -1.63 7.30
CA LEU A 41 8.30 -0.55 8.27
C LEU A 41 6.92 0.10 8.31
N LEU A 42 6.41 0.34 9.50
CA LEU A 42 5.14 1.01 9.73
C LEU A 42 5.39 2.34 10.43
N ILE A 43 5.01 3.43 9.78
CA ILE A 43 5.03 4.76 10.37
C ILE A 43 3.64 5.06 10.91
N VAL A 44 3.58 5.47 12.17
CA VAL A 44 2.35 5.90 12.83
C VAL A 44 2.50 7.36 13.24
N ALA A 45 1.58 8.18 12.78
CA ALA A 45 1.43 9.56 13.19
C ALA A 45 0.47 9.65 14.38
N THR A 46 0.90 10.33 15.44
CA THR A 46 0.10 10.57 16.64
C THR A 46 -0.01 12.05 16.94
N GLU A 47 -1.22 12.49 17.27
CA GLU A 47 -1.54 13.83 17.75
C GLU A 47 -2.18 13.69 19.14
N ASP A 48 -1.67 14.37 20.14
CA ASP A 48 -2.14 14.29 21.55
C ASP A 48 -2.21 12.85 22.10
N GLY A 49 -1.24 12.02 21.71
CA GLY A 49 -1.16 10.61 22.14
C GLY A 49 -2.14 9.67 21.44
N ARG A 50 -2.94 10.17 20.49
CA ARG A 50 -3.86 9.36 19.69
C ARG A 50 -3.30 9.11 18.29
N PRO A 51 -3.36 7.90 17.77
CA PRO A 51 -2.95 7.62 16.40
C PRO A 51 -3.94 8.27 15.42
N VAL A 52 -3.44 9.11 14.52
CA VAL A 52 -4.25 9.85 13.54
C VAL A 52 -4.05 9.36 12.11
N ALA A 53 -2.89 8.77 11.81
CA ALA A 53 -2.63 8.16 10.51
C ALA A 53 -1.57 7.06 10.61
N ARG A 54 -1.54 6.17 9.64
CA ARG A 54 -0.51 5.13 9.50
C ARG A 54 -0.12 4.91 8.03
N LEU A 55 1.14 4.53 7.82
CA LEU A 55 1.72 4.26 6.51
C LEU A 55 2.63 3.03 6.58
N LEU A 56 2.25 1.95 5.90
CA LEU A 56 3.06 0.75 5.79
C LEU A 56 3.86 0.77 4.49
N ALA A 57 5.15 0.58 4.60
CA ALA A 57 6.06 0.39 3.48
C ALA A 57 6.76 -0.95 3.58
N ALA A 58 7.13 -1.53 2.45
CA ALA A 58 7.88 -2.75 2.37
C ALA A 58 9.16 -2.55 1.54
N ILE A 59 10.31 -2.76 2.16
CA ILE A 59 11.61 -2.76 1.50
C ILE A 59 11.90 -4.16 0.98
N ARG A 60 12.18 -4.28 -0.31
CA ARG A 60 12.50 -5.55 -0.96
C ARG A 60 13.67 -5.44 -1.92
N LYS A 61 14.31 -6.55 -2.25
CA LYS A 61 15.27 -6.62 -3.35
C LYS A 61 14.57 -6.41 -4.68
N ALA A 62 15.06 -5.51 -5.51
CA ALA A 62 14.49 -5.27 -6.84
C ALA A 62 14.68 -6.46 -7.78
N LYS A 63 15.80 -7.19 -7.68
CA LYS A 63 16.09 -8.39 -8.51
C LYS A 63 16.82 -9.45 -7.69
N LYS A 64 16.42 -10.72 -7.84
CA LYS A 64 16.99 -11.86 -7.09
C LYS A 64 18.48 -12.11 -7.34
N TRP A 65 18.98 -11.77 -8.52
CA TRP A 65 20.35 -12.05 -8.95
C TRP A 65 21.35 -10.93 -8.62
N LEU A 66 20.89 -9.75 -8.22
CA LEU A 66 21.77 -8.67 -7.79
C LEU A 66 22.10 -8.80 -6.30
N PRO A 67 23.34 -8.45 -5.89
CA PRO A 67 23.68 -8.36 -4.48
C PRO A 67 22.69 -7.49 -3.72
N SER A 68 22.25 -7.95 -2.56
CA SER A 68 21.17 -7.29 -1.79
C SER A 68 21.52 -5.90 -1.28
N SER A 69 22.83 -5.58 -1.24
CA SER A 69 23.33 -4.28 -0.83
C SER A 69 23.17 -3.19 -1.89
N LEU A 70 23.00 -3.56 -3.15
CA LEU A 70 23.08 -2.62 -4.26
C LEU A 70 21.74 -2.13 -4.80
N VAL A 71 20.65 -2.92 -4.67
CA VAL A 71 19.34 -2.50 -5.25
C VAL A 71 18.19 -2.96 -4.36
N LYS A 72 17.92 -2.17 -3.34
CA LYS A 72 16.67 -2.29 -2.58
C LYS A 72 15.67 -1.27 -3.07
N HIS A 73 14.41 -1.65 -3.02
CA HIS A 73 13.28 -0.90 -3.48
C HIS A 73 12.23 -0.84 -2.36
N CYS A 74 11.87 0.35 -1.95
CA CYS A 74 10.78 0.59 -1.00
C CYS A 74 9.48 0.78 -1.76
N VAL A 75 8.45 0.04 -1.41
CA VAL A 75 7.13 0.13 -2.04
C VAL A 75 6.08 0.44 -0.99
N VAL A 76 5.24 1.41 -1.28
CA VAL A 76 4.05 1.77 -0.52
C VAL A 76 2.83 1.56 -1.40
N TYR A 77 1.81 0.89 -0.90
CA TYR A 77 0.53 0.73 -1.57
C TYR A 77 -0.48 1.70 -0.98
N SER A 78 -1.14 2.48 -1.84
CA SER A 78 -2.07 3.53 -1.43
C SER A 78 -1.40 4.75 -0.79
N GLU A 79 -2.22 5.71 -0.37
CA GLU A 79 -1.82 7.00 0.21
C GLU A 79 -1.62 6.98 1.72
N GLY A 80 -1.61 5.82 2.33
CA GLY A 80 -1.69 5.69 3.79
C GLY A 80 -3.13 5.50 4.25
N GLU A 81 -3.33 5.41 5.55
CA GLU A 81 -4.65 5.36 6.17
C GLU A 81 -4.77 6.42 7.23
N PHE A 82 -5.79 7.26 7.09
CA PHE A 82 -6.17 8.24 8.11
C PHE A 82 -7.13 7.59 9.08
N LEU A 83 -6.76 7.58 10.35
CA LEU A 83 -7.49 6.91 11.45
C LEU A 83 -8.46 7.87 12.15
N ASP A 84 -8.21 9.18 12.03
CA ASP A 84 -9.06 10.24 12.56
C ASP A 84 -10.03 10.72 11.46
N GLU A 85 -11.34 10.69 11.76
CA GLU A 85 -12.39 11.14 10.84
C GLU A 85 -12.24 12.61 10.45
N SER A 86 -11.67 13.45 11.31
CA SER A 86 -11.42 14.87 11.01
C SER A 86 -10.47 15.06 9.83
N LEU A 87 -9.51 14.14 9.65
CA LEU A 87 -8.59 14.17 8.51
C LEU A 87 -9.28 13.72 7.21
N SER A 88 -10.29 12.86 7.29
CA SER A 88 -11.06 12.44 6.11
C SER A 88 -11.90 13.59 5.51
N THR A 89 -12.27 14.56 6.31
CA THR A 89 -13.06 15.74 5.89
C THR A 89 -12.21 16.98 5.60
N ASN A 90 -11.01 17.07 6.17
CA ASN A 90 -10.08 18.18 5.97
C ASN A 90 -8.88 17.75 5.12
N LYS A 91 -9.01 17.94 3.81
CA LYS A 91 -7.97 17.56 2.85
C LYS A 91 -6.63 18.25 3.10
N GLU A 92 -6.63 19.51 3.48
CA GLU A 92 -5.38 20.28 3.70
C GLU A 92 -4.61 19.71 4.89
N LYS A 93 -5.28 19.47 6.03
CA LYS A 93 -4.67 18.84 7.20
C LYS A 93 -4.22 17.40 6.89
N ALA A 94 -4.99 16.66 6.11
CA ALA A 94 -4.60 15.30 5.69
C ALA A 94 -3.33 15.30 4.80
N GLU A 95 -3.22 16.26 3.88
CA GLU A 95 -2.03 16.43 3.03
C GLU A 95 -0.80 16.89 3.85
N GLU A 96 -0.98 17.69 4.90
CA GLU A 96 0.08 18.09 5.83
C GLU A 96 0.61 16.88 6.61
N VAL A 97 -0.28 16.11 7.28
CA VAL A 97 0.08 14.89 7.99
C VAL A 97 0.75 13.87 7.06
N PHE A 98 0.23 13.75 5.84
CA PHE A 98 0.83 12.89 4.82
C PHE A 98 2.23 13.38 4.42
N GLY A 99 2.44 14.68 4.32
CA GLY A 99 3.73 15.30 4.01
C GLY A 99 4.80 14.93 5.03
N ASP A 100 4.49 15.06 6.31
CA ASP A 100 5.39 14.71 7.40
C ASP A 100 5.74 13.21 7.38
N MET A 101 4.73 12.35 7.14
CA MET A 101 4.96 10.91 7.01
C MET A 101 5.79 10.56 5.77
N LEU A 102 5.59 11.26 4.65
CA LEU A 102 6.35 11.05 3.40
C LEU A 102 7.80 11.45 3.57
N GLU A 103 8.07 12.59 4.17
CA GLU A 103 9.42 13.06 4.46
C GLU A 103 10.13 12.07 5.38
N HIS A 104 9.47 11.67 6.48
CA HIS A 104 10.01 10.70 7.43
C HIS A 104 10.31 9.34 6.77
N LEU A 105 9.37 8.82 5.94
CA LEU A 105 9.60 7.61 5.16
C LEU A 105 10.80 7.74 4.24
N THR A 106 10.92 8.88 3.57
CA THR A 106 12.01 9.14 2.63
C THR A 106 13.35 9.12 3.36
N GLN A 107 13.44 9.75 4.52
CA GLN A 107 14.64 9.73 5.35
C GLN A 107 15.01 8.31 5.82
N GLU A 108 14.03 7.52 6.25
CA GLU A 108 14.26 6.14 6.70
C GLU A 108 14.64 5.21 5.54
N ALA A 109 13.91 5.26 4.43
CA ALA A 109 14.11 4.36 3.30
C ALA A 109 15.38 4.69 2.50
N SER A 110 15.75 5.96 2.35
CA SER A 110 16.93 6.40 1.58
C SER A 110 18.23 5.87 2.15
N ARG A 111 18.27 5.50 3.42
CA ARG A 111 19.46 4.86 4.04
C ARG A 111 19.81 3.51 3.42
N SER A 112 18.85 2.85 2.79
CA SER A 112 19.04 1.49 2.27
C SER A 112 18.45 1.23 0.89
N CYS A 113 17.62 2.13 0.37
CA CYS A 113 16.89 1.96 -0.89
C CYS A 113 17.39 2.96 -1.94
N VAL A 114 17.44 2.50 -3.18
CA VAL A 114 17.75 3.36 -4.35
C VAL A 114 16.48 3.90 -5.01
N LEU A 115 15.33 3.35 -4.67
CA LEU A 115 14.04 3.75 -5.22
C LEU A 115 12.96 3.62 -4.17
N ILE A 116 12.11 4.64 -4.08
CA ILE A 116 10.88 4.63 -3.28
C ILE A 116 9.72 4.81 -4.26
N GLU A 117 8.80 3.86 -4.25
CA GLU A 117 7.64 3.83 -5.15
C GLU A 117 6.34 3.86 -4.35
N PHE A 118 5.50 4.85 -4.64
CA PHE A 118 4.11 4.88 -4.19
C PHE A 118 3.18 4.38 -5.30
N ARG A 119 2.38 3.37 -4.99
CA ARG A 119 1.32 2.85 -5.84
C ARG A 119 -0.02 3.33 -5.35
N ASN A 120 -0.36 4.56 -5.68
CA ASN A 120 -1.62 5.14 -5.27
C ASN A 120 -2.79 4.48 -6.03
N LEU A 121 -3.51 3.60 -5.34
CA LEU A 121 -4.57 2.77 -5.93
C LEU A 121 -5.93 3.46 -5.93
N ASN A 122 -6.15 4.44 -5.06
CA ASN A 122 -7.45 5.08 -4.87
C ASN A 122 -7.53 6.42 -5.60
N ASN A 123 -6.97 7.47 -5.02
CA ASN A 123 -7.01 8.82 -5.55
C ASN A 123 -5.64 9.26 -6.04
N SER A 124 -5.43 9.21 -7.36
CA SER A 124 -4.15 9.58 -7.98
C SER A 124 -3.78 11.07 -7.83
N MET A 125 -4.73 11.91 -7.42
CA MET A 125 -4.50 13.34 -7.22
C MET A 125 -4.24 13.71 -5.76
N PHE A 126 -4.49 12.79 -4.81
CA PHE A 126 -4.18 13.03 -3.41
C PHE A 126 -2.67 13.19 -3.21
N GLY A 127 -2.29 14.23 -2.47
CA GLY A 127 -0.90 14.49 -2.16
C GLY A 127 -0.02 14.90 -3.35
N TYR A 128 -0.59 15.20 -4.53
CA TYR A 128 0.19 15.52 -5.72
C TYR A 128 1.23 16.63 -5.45
N ARG A 129 0.83 17.71 -4.76
CA ARG A 129 1.74 18.80 -4.41
C ARG A 129 2.81 18.31 -3.43
N VAL A 130 2.40 17.57 -2.40
CA VAL A 130 3.29 17.00 -1.38
C VAL A 130 4.35 16.12 -2.02
N PHE A 131 3.96 15.23 -2.93
CA PHE A 131 4.90 14.42 -3.70
C PHE A 131 5.89 15.27 -4.50
N ARG A 132 5.40 16.30 -5.18
CA ARG A 132 6.25 17.18 -6.03
C ARG A 132 7.25 18.00 -5.21
N THR A 133 6.85 18.49 -4.03
CA THR A 133 7.75 19.23 -3.14
C THR A 133 8.78 18.37 -2.44
N ASN A 134 8.57 17.04 -2.40
CA ASN A 134 9.50 16.04 -1.87
C ASN A 134 10.25 15.28 -2.97
N ASP A 135 10.40 15.86 -4.16
CA ASP A 135 11.17 15.32 -5.29
C ASP A 135 10.66 13.98 -5.86
N TYR A 136 9.40 13.65 -5.61
CA TYR A 136 8.76 12.50 -6.26
C TYR A 136 8.21 12.89 -7.65
N PHE A 137 8.39 11.98 -8.60
CA PHE A 137 7.93 12.15 -9.97
C PHE A 137 6.79 11.19 -10.27
N PRO A 138 5.68 11.69 -10.89
CA PRO A 138 4.59 10.81 -11.30
C PRO A 138 5.04 9.95 -12.49
N VAL A 139 4.75 8.67 -12.42
CA VAL A 139 4.88 7.74 -13.54
C VAL A 139 3.48 7.41 -14.02
N ASN A 140 3.23 7.63 -15.32
CA ASN A 140 1.94 7.33 -15.91
C ASN A 140 1.70 5.82 -15.90
N TRP A 141 0.59 5.41 -15.29
CA TRP A 141 0.17 4.03 -15.20
C TRP A 141 -1.25 3.89 -15.75
N LEU A 142 -1.45 2.91 -16.61
CA LEU A 142 -2.78 2.63 -17.14
C LEU A 142 -3.64 1.96 -16.07
N ARG A 143 -4.75 2.61 -15.71
CA ARG A 143 -5.75 2.07 -14.80
C ARG A 143 -6.98 1.65 -15.59
N VAL A 144 -7.32 0.38 -15.52
CA VAL A 144 -8.54 -0.18 -16.12
C VAL A 144 -9.55 -0.41 -15.00
N ARG A 145 -10.75 0.16 -15.14
CA ARG A 145 -11.88 -0.08 -14.27
C ARG A 145 -13.00 -0.72 -15.06
N ASN A 146 -13.45 -1.88 -14.61
CA ASN A 146 -14.62 -2.55 -15.16
C ASN A 146 -15.79 -2.36 -14.21
N SER A 147 -16.91 -1.81 -14.70
CA SER A 147 -18.14 -1.75 -13.92
C SER A 147 -18.76 -3.16 -13.84
N LEU A 148 -19.15 -3.57 -12.64
CA LEU A 148 -19.90 -4.81 -12.41
C LEU A 148 -21.42 -4.56 -12.32
N HIS A 149 -21.87 -3.31 -12.45
CA HIS A 149 -23.28 -2.89 -12.36
C HIS A 149 -23.99 -2.81 -13.72
N SER A 150 -23.43 -3.40 -14.77
CA SER A 150 -24.08 -3.45 -16.08
C SER A 150 -25.11 -4.57 -16.12
N MET A 151 -26.21 -4.32 -16.85
CA MET A 151 -27.26 -5.33 -17.13
C MET A 151 -26.76 -6.46 -18.05
N GLU A 152 -25.66 -6.26 -18.75
CA GLU A 152 -25.02 -7.31 -19.56
C GLU A 152 -24.32 -8.32 -18.68
N LYS A 153 -24.43 -9.60 -19.06
CA LYS A 153 -23.67 -10.65 -18.39
C LYS A 153 -22.18 -10.37 -18.53
N THR A 154 -21.44 -10.52 -17.45
CA THR A 154 -20.00 -10.28 -17.42
C THR A 154 -19.25 -11.10 -18.49
N GLU A 155 -19.77 -12.28 -18.80
CA GLU A 155 -19.23 -13.18 -19.83
C GLU A 155 -19.25 -12.59 -21.24
N ASP A 156 -20.26 -11.79 -21.57
CA ASP A 156 -20.43 -11.19 -22.90
C ASP A 156 -19.44 -10.06 -23.16
N ARG A 157 -18.79 -9.58 -22.10
CA ARG A 157 -17.76 -8.53 -22.19
C ARG A 157 -16.33 -9.07 -22.34
N PHE A 158 -16.14 -10.36 -22.23
CA PHE A 158 -14.83 -10.94 -22.44
C PHE A 158 -14.49 -11.12 -23.91
N SER A 159 -13.25 -10.80 -24.27
CA SER A 159 -12.76 -11.15 -25.60
C SER A 159 -12.81 -12.67 -25.82
N PRO A 160 -12.97 -13.13 -27.07
CA PRO A 160 -13.00 -14.57 -27.38
C PRO A 160 -11.73 -15.31 -26.88
N SER A 161 -10.58 -14.62 -26.88
CA SER A 161 -9.33 -15.19 -26.37
C SER A 161 -9.40 -15.38 -24.85
N ARG A 162 -9.90 -14.39 -24.12
CA ARG A 162 -10.05 -14.47 -22.65
C ARG A 162 -11.04 -15.57 -22.27
N MET A 163 -12.15 -15.67 -22.97
CA MET A 163 -13.15 -16.71 -22.73
C MET A 163 -12.58 -18.12 -22.95
N ARG A 164 -11.73 -18.31 -23.99
CA ARG A 164 -11.02 -19.57 -24.20
C ARG A 164 -10.07 -19.92 -23.05
N GLN A 165 -9.35 -18.93 -22.53
CA GLN A 165 -8.45 -19.13 -21.38
C GLN A 165 -9.22 -19.54 -20.13
N ILE A 166 -10.35 -18.87 -19.83
CA ILE A 166 -11.22 -19.20 -18.70
C ILE A 166 -11.75 -20.64 -18.83
N LYS A 167 -12.33 -21.00 -19.98
CA LYS A 167 -12.82 -22.37 -20.24
C LYS A 167 -11.73 -23.42 -20.10
N LYS A 168 -10.51 -23.13 -20.56
CA LYS A 168 -9.35 -24.03 -20.41
C LYS A 168 -8.96 -24.17 -18.94
N GLY A 169 -8.94 -23.08 -18.17
CA GLY A 169 -8.67 -23.12 -16.73
C GLY A 169 -9.66 -23.97 -15.97
N LEU A 170 -10.96 -23.75 -16.19
CA LEU A 170 -12.03 -24.55 -15.56
C LEU A 170 -11.94 -26.03 -15.94
N LYS A 171 -11.68 -26.34 -17.22
CA LYS A 171 -11.48 -27.72 -17.68
C LYS A 171 -10.26 -28.40 -17.03
N ASN A 172 -9.24 -27.63 -16.69
CA ASN A 172 -8.05 -28.11 -16.00
C ASN A 172 -8.21 -28.15 -14.46
N GLY A 173 -9.43 -27.98 -13.95
CA GLY A 173 -9.73 -28.09 -12.51
C GLY A 173 -9.54 -26.80 -11.71
N ALA A 174 -9.34 -25.64 -12.36
CA ALA A 174 -9.33 -24.37 -11.65
C ALA A 174 -10.69 -24.12 -11.00
N LYS A 175 -10.69 -23.81 -9.70
CA LYS A 175 -11.87 -23.44 -8.93
C LYS A 175 -11.67 -22.06 -8.35
N VAL A 176 -12.75 -21.32 -8.14
CA VAL A 176 -12.76 -20.08 -7.39
C VAL A 176 -13.70 -20.31 -6.23
N GLU A 177 -13.16 -20.25 -5.04
CA GLU A 177 -13.90 -20.44 -3.79
C GLU A 177 -13.68 -19.21 -2.91
N GLU A 178 -14.68 -18.85 -2.14
CA GLU A 178 -14.56 -17.77 -1.17
C GLU A 178 -14.01 -18.36 0.13
N ALA A 179 -12.89 -17.82 0.62
CA ALA A 179 -12.33 -18.21 1.90
C ALA A 179 -13.13 -17.54 3.03
N HIS A 180 -13.59 -18.33 3.99
CA HIS A 180 -14.35 -17.85 5.14
C HIS A 180 -13.54 -17.86 6.44
N THR A 181 -12.40 -18.52 6.44
CA THR A 181 -11.48 -18.60 7.57
C THR A 181 -10.04 -18.31 7.14
N VAL A 182 -9.17 -18.05 8.11
CA VAL A 182 -7.74 -17.81 7.84
C VAL A 182 -7.00 -19.08 7.42
N GLU A 183 -7.60 -20.25 7.69
CA GLU A 183 -7.00 -21.57 7.42
C GLU A 183 -7.37 -22.12 6.05
N GLU A 184 -8.36 -21.53 5.37
CA GLU A 184 -8.75 -21.82 3.99
C GLU A 184 -7.90 -21.03 2.98
#